data_053a2feff140da01b69f3366aac4c5f6
#
_entry.id   053a2feff140da01b69f3366aac4c5f6
#
_cell.length_a   1.000
_cell.length_b   1.000
_cell.length_c   1.000
_cell.angle_alpha   90.00
_cell.angle_beta   90.00
_cell.angle_gamma   90.00
#
_symmetry.space_group_name_H-M   'P 1'
#
loop_
_entity.id
_entity.type
_entity.pdbx_description
1 polymer ?
#
loop_
_entity_poly.entity_id
_entity_poly.type
_entity_poly.pdbx_seq_one_letter_code
_entity_poly.pdbx_strand_id
1 'polypeptide(L)'
;MLYIRYPLSLRNVEDLLSERGIDICHETVRFWWNWFGPMFAAEIRRRRVGQMRGFRHWRWHVDEMYVKLNGEMVYLWRAVDHEGEVLESYVTKKRDKAAALAFLKKALKRHGRAEAFVTDGLRSYPAAMKELGNQDRREMGRWLNNRAENSGIMAQTPLVFA
;
A
#
# COMPACT_ATOMS: atom_id res chain seq x y z
N MET A 1 13.76 -4.00 13.73
CA MET A 1 13.36 -3.77 12.33
C MET A 1 13.45 -5.00 11.42
N LEU A 2 13.98 -6.13 11.86
CA LEU A 2 14.07 -7.37 11.07
C LEU A 2 12.72 -7.89 10.62
N TYR A 3 11.69 -7.84 11.48
CA TYR A 3 10.32 -8.29 11.18
C TYR A 3 9.64 -7.50 10.02
N ILE A 4 9.99 -6.23 9.84
CA ILE A 4 9.43 -5.40 8.75
C ILE A 4 10.15 -5.67 7.42
N ARG A 5 11.44 -5.97 7.48
CA ARG A 5 12.28 -6.14 6.30
C ARG A 5 12.22 -7.55 5.70
N TYR A 6 11.92 -8.55 6.51
CA TYR A 6 11.87 -9.95 6.13
C TYR A 6 10.53 -10.57 6.53
N PRO A 7 10.00 -11.56 5.79
CA PRO A 7 8.75 -12.25 6.11
C PRO A 7 8.95 -13.21 7.29
N LEU A 8 9.30 -12.65 8.46
CA LEU A 8 9.51 -13.41 9.68
C LEU A 8 8.22 -13.55 10.48
N SER A 9 7.99 -14.70 11.09
CA SER A 9 7.01 -14.83 12.15
C SER A 9 7.53 -14.19 13.45
N LEU A 10 6.62 -13.92 14.40
CA LEU A 10 7.05 -13.41 15.72
C LEU A 10 7.96 -14.38 16.46
N ARG A 11 7.77 -15.70 16.26
CA ARG A 11 8.64 -16.75 16.81
C ARG A 11 10.01 -16.74 16.17
N ASN A 12 10.11 -16.55 14.84
CA ASN A 12 11.42 -16.40 14.21
C ASN A 12 12.20 -15.19 14.75
N VAL A 13 11.51 -14.12 15.14
CA VAL A 13 12.16 -12.97 15.79
C VAL A 13 12.63 -13.33 17.19
N GLU A 14 11.84 -14.07 17.98
CA GLU A 14 12.22 -14.61 19.28
C GLU A 14 13.49 -15.45 19.16
N ASP A 15 13.52 -16.43 18.23
CA ASP A 15 14.67 -17.30 17.98
C ASP A 15 15.94 -16.49 17.64
N LEU A 16 15.81 -15.53 16.69
CA LEU A 16 16.91 -14.66 16.28
C LEU A 16 17.45 -13.76 17.40
N LEU A 17 16.60 -13.35 18.33
CA LEU A 17 16.99 -12.55 19.50
C LEU A 17 17.69 -13.43 20.53
N SER A 18 17.15 -14.64 20.77
CA SER A 18 17.74 -15.62 21.67
C SER A 18 19.16 -16.03 21.25
N GLU A 19 19.40 -16.25 19.94
CA GLU A 19 20.74 -16.50 19.38
C GLU A 19 21.76 -15.37 19.67
N ARG A 20 21.26 -14.17 19.94
CA ARG A 20 22.06 -12.97 20.28
C ARG A 20 22.12 -12.69 21.78
N GLY A 21 21.64 -13.64 22.60
CA GLY A 21 21.61 -13.51 24.05
C GLY A 21 20.52 -12.56 24.57
N ILE A 22 19.51 -12.25 23.75
CA ILE A 22 18.37 -11.41 24.14
C ILE A 22 17.17 -12.32 24.37
N ASP A 23 16.88 -12.60 25.62
CA ASP A 23 15.76 -13.46 26.04
C ASP A 23 14.45 -12.68 26.11
N ILE A 24 13.70 -12.71 25.01
CA ILE A 24 12.40 -12.03 24.86
C ILE A 24 11.44 -12.95 24.13
N CYS A 25 10.30 -13.26 24.77
CA CYS A 25 9.28 -14.12 24.16
C CYS A 25 8.50 -13.39 23.01
N HIS A 26 7.94 -14.18 22.10
CA HIS A 26 7.20 -13.68 20.94
C HIS A 26 5.96 -12.84 21.33
N GLU A 27 5.37 -13.03 22.52
CA GLU A 27 4.30 -12.18 23.00
C GLU A 27 4.79 -10.75 23.33
N THR A 28 6.01 -10.61 23.86
CA THR A 28 6.64 -9.30 24.05
C THR A 28 6.90 -8.63 22.72
N VAL A 29 7.36 -9.39 21.72
CA VAL A 29 7.54 -8.88 20.34
C VAL A 29 6.19 -8.43 19.75
N ARG A 30 5.11 -9.20 19.97
CA ARG A 30 3.74 -8.84 19.55
C ARG A 30 3.28 -7.54 20.21
N PHE A 31 3.49 -7.42 21.52
CA PHE A 31 3.16 -6.21 22.27
C PHE A 31 3.88 -4.97 21.68
N TRP A 32 5.19 -5.07 21.45
CA TRP A 32 5.97 -4.00 20.84
C TRP A 32 5.53 -3.67 19.43
N TRP A 33 5.19 -4.69 18.63
CA TRP A 33 4.66 -4.50 17.29
C TRP A 33 3.37 -3.68 17.30
N ASN A 34 2.45 -4.02 18.19
CA ASN A 34 1.17 -3.32 18.28
C ASN A 34 1.33 -1.88 18.78
N TRP A 35 2.27 -1.64 19.69
CA TRP A 35 2.51 -0.31 20.27
C TRP A 35 3.32 0.60 19.36
N PHE A 36 4.42 0.12 18.84
CA PHE A 36 5.38 0.93 18.10
C PHE A 36 5.23 0.81 16.58
N GLY A 37 4.63 -0.27 16.07
CA GLY A 37 4.45 -0.52 14.65
C GLY A 37 3.75 0.62 13.92
N PRO A 38 2.60 1.14 14.38
CA PRO A 38 1.92 2.27 13.75
C PRO A 38 2.77 3.54 13.70
N MET A 39 3.50 3.83 14.78
CA MET A 39 4.39 4.99 14.86
C MET A 39 5.54 4.91 13.86
N PHE A 40 6.21 3.75 13.79
CA PHE A 40 7.28 3.52 12.82
C PHE A 40 6.77 3.52 11.38
N ALA A 41 5.61 2.93 11.13
CA ALA A 41 4.99 2.93 9.81
C ALA A 41 4.63 4.36 9.37
N ALA A 42 4.14 5.21 10.25
CA ALA A 42 3.85 6.61 9.97
C ALA A 42 5.13 7.39 9.64
N GLU A 43 6.21 7.21 10.41
CA GLU A 43 7.48 7.88 10.19
C GLU A 43 8.16 7.43 8.89
N ILE A 44 8.17 6.12 8.60
CA ILE A 44 8.71 5.57 7.34
C ILE A 44 7.94 6.15 6.15
N ARG A 45 6.60 6.17 6.21
CA ARG A 45 5.77 6.79 5.16
C ARG A 45 6.08 8.27 4.97
N ARG A 46 6.22 9.01 6.06
CA ARG A 46 6.53 10.45 6.02
C ARG A 46 7.86 10.73 5.33
N ARG A 47 8.92 10.01 5.71
CA ARG A 47 10.26 10.14 5.10
C ARG A 47 10.24 9.77 3.63
N ARG A 48 9.56 8.68 3.29
CA ARG A 48 9.45 8.19 1.92
C ARG A 48 8.72 9.19 1.01
N VAL A 49 7.58 9.73 1.45
CA VAL A 49 6.85 10.79 0.71
C VAL A 49 7.74 12.00 0.46
N GLY A 50 8.55 12.41 1.44
CA GLY A 50 9.48 13.52 1.28
C GLY A 50 10.55 13.26 0.21
N GLN A 51 11.10 12.05 0.18
CA GLN A 51 12.11 11.64 -0.81
C GLN A 51 11.52 11.50 -2.21
N MET A 52 10.32 10.93 -2.35
CA MET A 52 9.70 10.65 -3.65
C MET A 52 9.16 11.87 -4.39
N ARG A 53 8.82 12.96 -3.69
CA ARG A 53 8.35 14.20 -4.33
C ARG A 53 9.33 14.81 -5.32
N GLY A 54 10.62 14.46 -5.26
CA GLY A 54 11.67 14.89 -6.18
C GLY A 54 11.88 14.00 -7.42
N PHE A 55 11.30 12.83 -7.47
CA PHE A 55 11.50 11.88 -8.57
C PHE A 55 10.53 12.15 -9.72
N ARG A 56 11.05 12.59 -10.90
CA ARG A 56 10.26 12.87 -12.09
C ARG A 56 9.64 11.63 -12.75
N HIS A 57 10.18 10.43 -12.53
CA HIS A 57 9.77 9.17 -13.17
C HIS A 57 8.93 8.29 -12.26
N TRP A 58 8.03 8.88 -11.51
CA TRP A 58 7.25 8.14 -10.54
C TRP A 58 6.01 7.51 -11.17
N ARG A 59 6.06 6.20 -11.38
CA ARG A 59 4.93 5.41 -11.84
C ARG A 59 4.15 4.84 -10.68
N TRP A 60 2.85 5.00 -10.72
CA TRP A 60 1.94 4.39 -9.76
C TRP A 60 1.19 3.25 -10.42
N HIS A 61 1.24 2.08 -9.84
CA HIS A 61 0.43 0.94 -10.19
C HIS A 61 -0.82 0.97 -9.31
N VAL A 62 -1.98 1.05 -9.95
CA VAL A 62 -3.26 1.22 -9.27
C VAL A 62 -4.10 -0.02 -9.51
N ASP A 63 -4.59 -0.60 -8.42
CA ASP A 63 -5.34 -1.85 -8.42
C ASP A 63 -6.48 -1.77 -7.39
N GLU A 64 -7.54 -2.55 -7.60
CA GLU A 64 -8.57 -2.76 -6.62
C GLU A 64 -8.85 -4.25 -6.40
N MET A 65 -9.00 -4.61 -5.15
CA MET A 65 -9.26 -5.98 -4.71
C MET A 65 -10.59 -6.08 -3.99
N TYR A 66 -11.33 -7.16 -4.24
CA TYR A 66 -12.53 -7.48 -3.47
C TYR A 66 -12.14 -8.34 -2.28
N VAL A 67 -12.22 -7.79 -1.08
CA VAL A 67 -11.70 -8.42 0.15
C VAL A 67 -12.76 -8.44 1.25
N LYS A 68 -12.66 -9.43 2.13
CA LYS A 68 -13.49 -9.49 3.33
C LYS A 68 -12.79 -8.75 4.47
N LEU A 69 -13.43 -7.70 4.99
CA LEU A 69 -12.95 -6.88 6.09
C LEU A 69 -13.99 -6.86 7.20
N ASN A 70 -13.63 -7.29 8.40
CA ASN A 70 -14.55 -7.35 9.56
C ASN A 70 -15.88 -8.06 9.27
N GLY A 71 -15.87 -9.11 8.45
CA GLY A 71 -17.05 -9.87 8.06
C GLY A 71 -17.80 -9.32 6.83
N GLU A 72 -17.57 -8.08 6.41
CA GLU A 72 -18.16 -7.46 5.23
C GLU A 72 -17.25 -7.56 4.01
N MET A 73 -17.85 -7.75 2.82
CA MET A 73 -17.13 -7.70 1.55
C MET A 73 -17.04 -6.25 1.08
N VAL A 74 -15.81 -5.79 0.82
CA VAL A 74 -15.49 -4.42 0.43
C VAL A 74 -14.46 -4.38 -0.70
N TYR A 75 -14.35 -3.25 -1.38
CA TYR A 75 -13.31 -2.99 -2.35
C TYR A 75 -12.16 -2.24 -1.68
N LEU A 76 -10.97 -2.84 -1.72
CA LEU A 76 -9.72 -2.24 -1.30
C LEU A 76 -8.99 -1.69 -2.53
N TRP A 77 -8.94 -0.38 -2.64
CA TRP A 77 -8.16 0.33 -3.67
C TRP A 77 -6.76 0.54 -3.17
N ARG A 78 -5.77 0.27 -4.02
CA ARG A 78 -4.35 0.44 -3.68
C ARG A 78 -3.62 1.18 -4.77
N ALA A 79 -2.68 2.02 -4.37
CA ALA A 79 -1.63 2.54 -5.23
C ALA A 79 -0.29 2.03 -4.70
N VAL A 80 0.51 1.45 -5.59
CA VAL A 80 1.88 1.05 -5.28
C VAL A 80 2.83 1.77 -6.22
N ASP A 81 4.05 2.01 -5.78
CA ASP A 81 5.07 2.61 -6.62
C ASP A 81 5.79 1.59 -7.51
N HIS A 82 6.78 2.07 -8.25
CA HIS A 82 7.61 1.24 -9.12
C HIS A 82 8.47 0.20 -8.37
N GLU A 83 8.64 0.36 -7.05
CA GLU A 83 9.33 -0.61 -6.19
C GLU A 83 8.37 -1.65 -5.58
N GLY A 84 7.05 -1.50 -5.80
CA GLY A 84 6.01 -2.38 -5.27
C GLY A 84 5.53 -2.02 -3.86
N GLU A 85 5.93 -0.86 -3.35
CA GLU A 85 5.52 -0.41 -2.03
C GLU A 85 4.18 0.31 -2.05
N VAL A 86 3.36 0.03 -1.05
CA VAL A 86 2.02 0.63 -0.95
C VAL A 86 2.12 2.10 -0.57
N LEU A 87 1.70 2.96 -1.49
CA LEU A 87 1.60 4.41 -1.29
C LEU A 87 0.34 4.79 -0.53
N GLU A 88 -0.80 4.31 -1.01
CA GLU A 88 -2.11 4.64 -0.46
C GLU A 88 -3.05 3.45 -0.56
N SER A 89 -3.91 3.33 0.45
CA SER A 89 -5.01 2.36 0.46
C SER A 89 -6.32 3.06 0.82
N TYR A 90 -7.40 2.61 0.20
CA TYR A 90 -8.73 3.17 0.41
C TYR A 90 -9.80 2.09 0.31
N VAL A 91 -10.74 2.08 1.23
CA VAL A 91 -11.79 1.06 1.30
C VAL A 91 -13.14 1.66 0.92
N THR A 92 -13.89 0.98 0.06
CA THR A 92 -15.25 1.38 -0.32
C THR A 92 -16.19 0.19 -0.39
N LYS A 93 -17.49 0.45 -0.22
CA LYS A 93 -18.54 -0.58 -0.43
C LYS A 93 -18.89 -0.75 -1.93
N LYS A 94 -18.54 0.22 -2.77
CA LYS A 94 -18.87 0.23 -4.21
C LYS A 94 -17.63 0.34 -5.06
N ARG A 95 -17.67 -0.27 -6.25
CA ARG A 95 -16.64 -0.22 -7.29
C ARG A 95 -17.14 0.66 -8.43
N ASP A 96 -17.18 1.96 -8.21
CA ASP A 96 -17.70 2.93 -9.17
C ASP A 96 -16.72 4.08 -9.44
N LYS A 97 -17.10 4.97 -10.37
CA LYS A 97 -16.31 6.16 -10.69
C LYS A 97 -16.08 7.05 -9.47
N ALA A 98 -17.07 7.21 -8.60
CA ALA A 98 -16.95 8.06 -7.41
C ALA A 98 -15.93 7.53 -6.42
N ALA A 99 -15.91 6.21 -6.21
CA ALA A 99 -14.90 5.53 -5.38
C ALA A 99 -13.50 5.69 -5.95
N ALA A 100 -13.30 5.44 -7.27
CA ALA A 100 -12.03 5.63 -7.94
C ALA A 100 -11.55 7.09 -7.85
N LEU A 101 -12.45 8.05 -8.04
CA LEU A 101 -12.13 9.47 -7.94
C LEU A 101 -11.70 9.88 -6.52
N ALA A 102 -12.44 9.44 -5.50
CA ALA A 102 -12.11 9.72 -4.10
C ALA A 102 -10.74 9.15 -3.73
N PHE A 103 -10.46 7.91 -4.14
CA PHE A 103 -9.17 7.27 -3.95
C PHE A 103 -8.03 8.02 -4.62
N LEU A 104 -8.15 8.33 -5.93
CA LEU A 104 -7.12 9.05 -6.68
C LEU A 104 -6.89 10.47 -6.13
N LYS A 105 -7.96 11.20 -5.74
CA LYS A 105 -7.83 12.52 -5.08
C LYS A 105 -7.03 12.41 -3.78
N LYS A 106 -7.32 11.40 -2.96
CA LYS A 106 -6.60 11.16 -1.70
C LYS A 106 -5.12 10.87 -1.94
N ALA A 107 -4.83 9.97 -2.88
CA ALA A 107 -3.47 9.60 -3.24
C ALA A 107 -2.67 10.79 -3.80
N LEU A 108 -3.25 11.55 -4.75
CA LEU A 108 -2.62 12.74 -5.31
C LEU A 108 -2.39 13.86 -4.29
N LYS A 109 -3.34 14.08 -3.38
CA LYS A 109 -3.19 15.07 -2.30
C LYS A 109 -2.01 14.73 -1.37
N ARG A 110 -1.83 13.45 -1.06
CA ARG A 110 -0.81 12.99 -0.10
C ARG A 110 0.57 12.87 -0.73
N HIS A 111 0.65 12.29 -1.93
CA HIS A 111 1.90 11.89 -2.56
C HIS A 111 2.33 12.78 -3.73
N GLY A 112 1.50 13.74 -4.12
CA GLY A 112 1.77 14.61 -5.27
C GLY A 112 1.38 13.96 -6.60
N ARG A 113 2.02 14.36 -7.70
CA ARG A 113 1.70 13.90 -9.05
C ARG A 113 2.57 12.73 -9.47
N ALA A 114 1.95 11.65 -9.93
CA ALA A 114 2.65 10.62 -10.68
C ALA A 114 2.93 11.08 -12.11
N GLU A 115 3.99 10.57 -12.70
CA GLU A 115 4.25 10.74 -14.13
C GLU A 115 3.32 9.85 -14.95
N ALA A 116 3.12 8.62 -14.50
CA ALA A 116 2.22 7.66 -15.14
C ALA A 116 1.40 6.87 -14.12
N PHE A 117 0.18 6.53 -14.51
CA PHE A 117 -0.72 5.63 -13.78
C PHE A 117 -0.91 4.35 -14.59
N VAL A 118 -0.43 3.25 -14.08
CA VAL A 118 -0.63 1.92 -14.65
C VAL A 118 -1.88 1.31 -14.02
N THR A 119 -2.87 0.95 -14.83
CA THR A 119 -4.15 0.38 -14.38
C THR A 119 -4.49 -0.89 -15.15
N ASP A 120 -5.29 -1.76 -14.56
CA ASP A 120 -5.75 -3.04 -15.13
C ASP A 120 -6.85 -2.91 -16.21
N GLY A 121 -7.24 -1.72 -16.59
CA GLY A 121 -8.29 -1.52 -17.60
C GLY A 121 -9.69 -1.32 -17.04
N LEU A 122 -9.90 -1.27 -15.72
CA LEU A 122 -11.19 -0.96 -15.12
C LEU A 122 -11.75 0.37 -15.64
N ARG A 123 -13.00 0.35 -16.10
CA ARG A 123 -13.66 1.53 -16.71
C ARG A 123 -13.80 2.73 -15.76
N SER A 124 -13.78 2.52 -14.46
CA SER A 124 -13.88 3.58 -13.45
C SER A 124 -12.65 4.50 -13.44
N TYR A 125 -11.45 3.97 -13.73
CA TYR A 125 -10.22 4.77 -13.76
C TYR A 125 -10.18 5.82 -14.86
N PRO A 126 -10.47 5.50 -16.15
CA PRO A 126 -10.48 6.53 -17.20
C PRO A 126 -11.42 7.67 -16.90
N ALA A 127 -12.61 7.35 -16.41
CA ALA A 127 -13.64 8.34 -16.09
C ALA A 127 -13.22 9.24 -14.91
N ALA A 128 -12.57 8.67 -13.88
CA ALA A 128 -12.04 9.42 -12.74
C ALA A 128 -10.81 10.27 -13.14
N MET A 129 -9.92 9.72 -13.95
CA MET A 129 -8.70 10.42 -14.39
C MET A 129 -9.00 11.56 -15.34
N LYS A 130 -10.04 11.44 -16.19
CA LYS A 130 -10.53 12.54 -17.03
C LYS A 130 -10.98 13.72 -16.18
N GLU A 131 -11.71 13.47 -15.11
CA GLU A 131 -12.16 14.51 -14.17
C GLU A 131 -11.01 15.19 -13.43
N LEU A 132 -9.90 14.46 -13.21
CA LEU A 132 -8.69 14.96 -12.56
C LEU A 132 -7.70 15.65 -13.53
N GLY A 133 -7.98 15.66 -14.83
CA GLY A 133 -7.07 16.21 -15.84
C GLY A 133 -5.77 15.41 -15.98
N ASN A 134 -5.78 14.10 -15.65
CA ASN A 134 -4.63 13.20 -15.71
C ASN A 134 -4.79 12.07 -16.75
N GLN A 135 -5.69 12.25 -17.72
CA GLN A 135 -6.01 11.23 -18.72
C GLN A 135 -4.78 10.82 -19.56
N ASP A 136 -3.94 11.79 -19.92
CA ASP A 136 -2.75 11.60 -20.76
C ASP A 136 -1.63 10.81 -20.05
N ARG A 137 -1.73 10.65 -18.75
CA ARG A 137 -0.74 9.94 -17.92
C ARG A 137 -1.12 8.48 -17.65
N ARG A 138 -2.21 8.01 -18.25
CA ARG A 138 -2.67 6.65 -18.05
C ARG A 138 -1.97 5.70 -19.01
N GLU A 139 -1.31 4.70 -18.46
CA GLU A 139 -0.78 3.55 -19.18
C GLU A 139 -1.68 2.32 -18.91
N MET A 140 -2.08 1.62 -19.96
CA MET A 140 -2.80 0.35 -19.85
C MET A 140 -1.87 -0.79 -20.20
N GLY A 141 -1.80 -1.79 -19.33
CA GLY A 141 -1.07 -2.99 -19.62
C GLY A 141 -1.31 -4.04 -18.56
N ARG A 142 -1.93 -5.16 -18.97
CA ARG A 142 -2.19 -6.28 -18.06
C ARG A 142 -0.92 -6.79 -17.38
N TRP A 143 0.18 -6.86 -18.11
CA TRP A 143 1.49 -7.30 -17.61
C TRP A 143 2.23 -6.23 -16.80
N LEU A 144 1.92 -4.97 -17.04
CA LEU A 144 2.53 -3.85 -16.32
C LEU A 144 1.96 -3.70 -14.90
N ASN A 145 0.77 -4.23 -14.64
CA ASN A 145 0.11 -4.12 -13.34
C ASN A 145 0.42 -5.26 -12.36
N ASN A 146 1.17 -6.29 -12.77
CA ASN A 146 1.57 -7.43 -11.91
C ASN A 146 2.26 -7.00 -10.62
N ARG A 147 2.86 -5.80 -10.57
CA ARG A 147 3.48 -5.27 -9.35
C ARG A 147 2.45 -4.91 -8.27
N ALA A 148 1.29 -4.39 -8.65
CA ALA A 148 0.20 -4.13 -7.73
C ALA A 148 -0.39 -5.46 -7.20
N GLU A 149 -0.55 -6.45 -8.07
CA GLU A 149 -1.03 -7.79 -7.71
C GLU A 149 -0.07 -8.51 -6.76
N ASN A 150 1.23 -8.51 -7.06
CA ASN A 150 2.25 -9.19 -6.25
C ASN A 150 2.47 -8.53 -4.88
N SER A 151 2.28 -7.21 -4.74
CA SER A 151 2.33 -6.54 -3.44
C SER A 151 1.21 -7.00 -2.49
N GLY A 152 0.13 -7.59 -3.03
CA GLY A 152 -0.98 -8.17 -2.27
C GLY A 152 -0.62 -9.45 -1.53
N ILE A 153 0.33 -10.24 -2.04
CA ILE A 153 0.79 -11.48 -1.41
C ILE A 153 1.62 -11.18 -0.16
N MET A 154 2.32 -10.06 -0.12
CA MET A 154 3.09 -9.59 1.05
C MET A 154 2.25 -8.87 2.10
N ALA A 155 1.01 -8.49 1.79
CA ALA A 155 0.13 -7.74 2.70
C ALA A 155 -0.71 -8.65 3.61
N GLN A 156 -0.16 -9.76 4.12
CA GLN A 156 -0.71 -10.44 5.30
C GLN A 156 -0.40 -9.70 6.61
N THR A 157 0.14 -8.50 6.51
CA THR A 157 0.29 -7.61 7.66
C THR A 157 -1.09 -7.06 8.03
N PRO A 158 -1.53 -7.14 9.30
CA PRO A 158 -2.81 -6.60 9.71
C PRO A 158 -2.84 -5.11 9.35
N LEU A 159 -3.83 -4.74 8.54
CA LEU A 159 -4.12 -3.35 8.20
C LEU A 159 -4.49 -2.62 9.49
N VAL A 160 -3.54 -1.91 10.08
CA VAL A 160 -3.82 -0.98 11.16
C VAL A 160 -4.44 0.26 10.52
N PHE A 161 -5.77 0.27 10.52
CA PHE A 161 -6.54 1.48 10.19
C PHE A 161 -6.46 2.42 11.39
N ALA A 162 -5.84 3.55 11.21
CA ALA A 162 -6.01 4.73 12.06
C ALA A 162 -6.94 5.71 11.34
#